data_2bf9e354132cbf33bd42fd51065175d2
#
_entry.id   2bf9e354132cbf33bd42fd51065175d2
#
_cell.length_a   1.000
_cell.length_b   1.000
_cell.length_c   1.000
_cell.angle_alpha   90.00
_cell.angle_beta   90.00
_cell.angle_gamma   90.00
#
_symmetry.space_group_name_H-M   'P 1'
#
loop_
_entity.id
_entity.type
_entity.pdbx_description
1 polymer ?
#
loop_
_entity_poly.entity_id
_entity_poly.type
_entity_poly.pdbx_seq_one_letter_code
_entity_poly.pdbx_strand_id
1 'polypeptide(L)'
;MQALDTPSPLSLATFGHFQELEDPRIDRTKRHLLIDIIAISICAVISGADGWEDIEAYGKDKHDWLKTFLTLPNGIPSHDTIGRLFQRLSPEGFQRCFMLWVESLNQKLGLKLIAIDGKTVRRSFDKNSAKSALHLVSAWSVENHLTLGQTAVDQ
;
A
#
# COMPACT_ATOMS: atom_id res chain seq x y z
N MET A 1 -13.75 -24.05 -0.73
CA MET A 1 -13.05 -22.75 -0.63
C MET A 1 -12.08 -22.64 -1.80
N GLN A 2 -12.29 -21.70 -2.70
CA GLN A 2 -11.35 -21.50 -3.80
C GLN A 2 -10.08 -20.86 -3.25
N ALA A 3 -8.94 -21.44 -3.57
CA ALA A 3 -7.65 -20.81 -3.30
C ALA A 3 -7.55 -19.51 -4.14
N LEU A 4 -6.98 -18.46 -3.56
CA LEU A 4 -6.67 -17.27 -4.33
C LEU A 4 -5.60 -17.60 -5.37
N ASP A 5 -5.69 -16.96 -6.52
CA ASP A 5 -4.63 -17.02 -7.52
C ASP A 5 -3.32 -16.50 -6.93
N THR A 6 -2.22 -17.01 -7.46
CA THR A 6 -0.90 -16.52 -7.05
C THR A 6 -0.61 -15.17 -7.69
N PRO A 7 0.25 -14.32 -7.04
CA PRO A 7 0.69 -13.09 -7.67
C PRO A 7 1.35 -13.33 -9.03
N SER A 8 1.11 -12.42 -9.97
CA SER A 8 1.75 -12.49 -11.28
C SER A 8 3.25 -12.25 -11.18
N PRO A 9 4.08 -12.74 -12.14
CA PRO A 9 5.51 -12.46 -12.16
C PRO A 9 5.86 -10.97 -12.16
N LEU A 10 5.06 -10.14 -12.85
CA LEU A 10 5.25 -8.68 -12.86
C LEU A 10 4.94 -8.05 -11.50
N SER A 11 3.89 -8.52 -10.83
CA SER A 11 3.55 -8.08 -9.47
C SER A 11 4.69 -8.40 -8.51
N LEU A 12 5.24 -9.62 -8.56
CA LEU A 12 6.36 -10.04 -7.72
C LEU A 12 7.64 -9.25 -8.02
N ALA A 13 7.91 -8.97 -9.30
CA ALA A 13 9.08 -8.18 -9.70
C ALA A 13 9.00 -6.73 -9.17
N THR A 14 7.80 -6.16 -9.10
CA THR A 14 7.60 -4.76 -8.68
C THR A 14 7.37 -4.64 -7.17
N PHE A 15 6.55 -5.50 -6.60
CA PHE A 15 6.09 -5.41 -5.19
C PHE A 15 6.50 -6.62 -4.33
N GLY A 16 7.42 -7.46 -4.80
CA GLY A 16 7.83 -8.69 -4.11
C GLY A 16 8.37 -8.47 -2.70
N HIS A 17 8.88 -7.28 -2.38
CA HIS A 17 9.32 -6.92 -1.04
C HIS A 17 8.21 -7.05 0.02
N PHE A 18 6.95 -6.99 -0.38
CA PHE A 18 5.80 -7.12 0.52
C PHE A 18 5.37 -8.58 0.76
N GLN A 19 6.01 -9.56 0.13
CA GLN A 19 5.71 -10.98 0.36
C GLN A 19 5.99 -11.44 1.79
N GLU A 20 6.95 -10.83 2.46
CA GLU A 20 7.31 -11.14 3.84
C GLU A 20 6.35 -10.52 4.86
N LEU A 21 5.48 -9.62 4.42
CA LEU A 21 4.49 -8.99 5.27
C LEU A 21 3.41 -10.00 5.65
N GLU A 22 3.20 -10.18 6.95
CA GLU A 22 2.18 -11.07 7.46
C GLU A 22 0.77 -10.53 7.15
N ASP A 23 -0.07 -11.36 6.55
CA ASP A 23 -1.46 -11.04 6.28
C ASP A 23 -2.31 -11.31 7.53
N PRO A 24 -2.85 -10.27 8.19
CA PRO A 24 -3.60 -10.44 9.43
C PRO A 24 -5.01 -10.98 9.22
N ARG A 25 -5.44 -11.15 7.97
CA ARG A 25 -6.79 -11.64 7.66
C ARG A 25 -6.89 -13.16 7.82
N ILE A 26 -8.07 -13.65 8.20
CA ILE A 26 -8.36 -15.08 8.21
C ILE A 26 -8.63 -15.58 6.78
N ASP A 27 -8.18 -16.78 6.46
CA ASP A 27 -8.19 -17.30 5.09
C ASP A 27 -9.56 -17.24 4.39
N ARG A 28 -10.63 -17.56 5.12
CA ARG A 28 -12.00 -17.55 4.57
C ARG A 28 -12.49 -16.16 4.11
N THR A 29 -11.82 -15.08 4.55
CA THR A 29 -12.19 -13.70 4.17
C THR A 29 -11.25 -13.08 3.16
N LYS A 30 -10.22 -13.82 2.72
CA LYS A 30 -9.25 -13.35 1.74
C LYS A 30 -9.81 -13.52 0.32
N ARG A 31 -10.50 -12.51 -0.17
CA ARG A 31 -11.00 -12.46 -1.55
C ARG A 31 -10.04 -11.76 -2.50
N HIS A 32 -9.12 -10.98 -1.96
CA HIS A 32 -8.12 -10.20 -2.69
C HIS A 32 -6.73 -10.53 -2.14
N LEU A 33 -5.74 -10.59 -3.04
CA LEU A 33 -4.36 -10.79 -2.63
C LEU A 33 -3.86 -9.60 -1.83
N LEU A 34 -3.08 -9.85 -0.77
CA LEU A 34 -2.47 -8.80 0.04
C LEU A 34 -1.62 -7.87 -0.82
N ILE A 35 -0.78 -8.43 -1.69
CA ILE A 35 0.10 -7.68 -2.58
C ILE A 35 -0.70 -6.77 -3.54
N ASP A 36 -1.85 -7.22 -4.03
CA ASP A 36 -2.72 -6.41 -4.90
C ASP A 36 -3.28 -5.20 -4.15
N ILE A 37 -3.77 -5.40 -2.92
CA ILE A 37 -4.30 -4.30 -2.09
C ILE A 37 -3.21 -3.28 -1.80
N ILE A 38 -2.01 -3.73 -1.43
CA ILE A 38 -0.88 -2.85 -1.14
C ILE A 38 -0.46 -2.07 -2.39
N ALA A 39 -0.34 -2.75 -3.54
CA ALA A 39 0.04 -2.11 -4.80
C ALA A 39 -0.96 -1.03 -5.22
N ILE A 40 -2.26 -1.33 -5.18
CA ILE A 40 -3.31 -0.36 -5.48
C ILE A 40 -3.23 0.84 -4.53
N SER A 41 -3.05 0.58 -3.24
CA SER A 41 -2.99 1.62 -2.21
C SER A 41 -1.79 2.55 -2.40
N ILE A 42 -0.60 2.00 -2.68
CA ILE A 42 0.61 2.78 -2.94
C ILE A 42 0.43 3.63 -4.20
N CYS A 43 -0.03 3.06 -5.29
CA CYS A 43 -0.26 3.79 -6.54
C CYS A 43 -1.29 4.91 -6.35
N ALA A 44 -2.38 4.64 -5.64
CA ALA A 44 -3.42 5.61 -5.37
C ALA A 44 -2.90 6.78 -4.51
N VAL A 45 -2.15 6.51 -3.45
CA VAL A 45 -1.58 7.54 -2.57
C VAL A 45 -0.56 8.40 -3.31
N ILE A 46 0.30 7.81 -4.13
CA ILE A 46 1.24 8.55 -4.99
C ILE A 46 0.46 9.46 -5.95
N SER A 47 -0.69 9.02 -6.42
CA SER A 47 -1.56 9.79 -7.33
C SER A 47 -2.46 10.80 -6.61
N GLY A 48 -2.36 10.94 -5.29
CA GLY A 48 -3.06 11.97 -4.51
C GLY A 48 -4.25 11.50 -3.68
N ALA A 49 -4.50 10.18 -3.57
CA ALA A 49 -5.57 9.67 -2.71
C ALA A 49 -5.36 10.04 -1.24
N ASP A 50 -6.43 10.49 -0.58
CA ASP A 50 -6.41 10.93 0.82
C ASP A 50 -7.12 9.97 1.79
N GLY A 51 -7.90 9.04 1.29
CA GLY A 51 -8.67 8.11 2.12
C GLY A 51 -8.96 6.81 1.39
N TRP A 52 -9.59 5.88 2.11
CA TRP A 52 -9.88 4.55 1.58
C TRP A 52 -10.84 4.57 0.39
N GLU A 53 -11.81 5.47 0.40
CA GLU A 53 -12.75 5.66 -0.72
C GLU A 53 -12.03 6.15 -1.99
N ASP A 54 -11.05 7.04 -1.83
CA ASP A 54 -10.24 7.52 -2.96
C ASP A 54 -9.38 6.38 -3.54
N ILE A 55 -8.86 5.49 -2.71
CA ILE A 55 -8.09 4.33 -3.15
C ILE A 55 -8.98 3.38 -3.94
N GLU A 56 -10.19 3.10 -3.46
CA GLU A 56 -11.16 2.28 -4.20
C GLU A 56 -11.51 2.92 -5.54
N ALA A 57 -11.80 4.22 -5.56
CA ALA A 57 -12.12 4.95 -6.78
C ALA A 57 -10.95 4.94 -7.78
N TYR A 58 -9.73 5.15 -7.30
CA TYR A 58 -8.52 5.03 -8.11
C TYR A 58 -8.39 3.63 -8.73
N GLY A 59 -8.57 2.59 -7.93
CA GLY A 59 -8.51 1.20 -8.40
C GLY A 59 -9.51 0.92 -9.51
N LYS A 60 -10.75 1.39 -9.35
CA LYS A 60 -11.80 1.24 -10.36
C LYS A 60 -11.49 2.01 -11.64
N ASP A 61 -11.00 3.23 -11.51
CA ASP A 61 -10.63 4.07 -12.66
C ASP A 61 -9.44 3.48 -13.44
N LYS A 62 -8.45 2.95 -12.73
CA LYS A 62 -7.22 2.38 -13.30
C LYS A 62 -7.24 0.86 -13.44
N HIS A 63 -8.40 0.23 -13.33
CA HIS A 63 -8.55 -1.23 -13.34
C HIS A 63 -7.81 -1.92 -14.49
N ASP A 64 -7.99 -1.45 -15.70
CA ASP A 64 -7.38 -2.07 -16.89
C ASP A 64 -5.85 -1.97 -16.86
N TRP A 65 -5.33 -0.83 -16.42
CA TRP A 65 -3.89 -0.66 -16.25
C TRP A 65 -3.34 -1.54 -15.12
N LEU A 66 -3.99 -1.53 -13.95
CA LEU A 66 -3.59 -2.35 -12.81
C LEU A 66 -3.60 -3.85 -13.15
N LYS A 67 -4.57 -4.28 -13.93
CA LYS A 67 -4.69 -5.68 -14.38
C LYS A 67 -3.54 -6.13 -15.27
N THR A 68 -2.80 -5.21 -15.87
CA THR A 68 -1.62 -5.57 -16.67
C THR A 68 -0.50 -6.17 -15.84
N PHE A 69 -0.43 -5.91 -14.54
CA PHE A 69 0.61 -6.44 -13.64
C PHE A 69 0.08 -7.01 -12.32
N LEU A 70 -1.15 -6.77 -11.93
CA LEU A 70 -1.78 -7.38 -10.75
C LEU A 70 -2.69 -8.54 -11.15
N THR A 71 -2.88 -9.49 -10.26
CA THR A 71 -3.74 -10.65 -10.51
C THR A 71 -5.23 -10.27 -10.46
N LEU A 72 -5.64 -9.51 -9.44
CA LEU A 72 -7.01 -9.04 -9.22
C LEU A 72 -8.07 -10.14 -9.39
N PRO A 73 -8.00 -11.25 -8.65
CA PRO A 73 -8.86 -12.42 -8.86
C PRO A 73 -10.35 -12.11 -8.67
N ASN A 74 -10.70 -11.11 -7.87
CA ASN A 74 -12.07 -10.67 -7.62
C ASN A 74 -12.25 -9.16 -7.86
N GLY A 75 -11.46 -8.59 -8.78
CA GLY A 75 -11.52 -7.17 -9.11
C GLY A 75 -10.86 -6.28 -8.05
N ILE A 76 -11.40 -5.08 -7.88
CA ILE A 76 -10.88 -4.09 -6.95
C ILE A 76 -11.54 -4.25 -5.58
N PRO A 77 -10.74 -4.29 -4.49
CA PRO A 77 -11.30 -4.35 -3.14
C PRO A 77 -12.09 -3.07 -2.80
N SER A 78 -13.12 -3.23 -1.98
CA SER A 78 -13.88 -2.08 -1.46
C SER A 78 -13.04 -1.26 -0.47
N HIS A 79 -13.43 0.00 -0.28
CA HIS A 79 -12.79 0.86 0.71
C HIS A 79 -12.84 0.28 2.13
N ASP A 80 -13.90 -0.44 2.47
CA ASP A 80 -14.02 -1.13 3.77
C ASP A 80 -12.98 -2.25 3.90
N THR A 81 -12.79 -3.03 2.85
CA THR A 81 -11.78 -4.10 2.83
C THR A 81 -10.38 -3.53 3.00
N ILE A 82 -10.07 -2.45 2.27
CA ILE A 82 -8.77 -1.77 2.34
C ILE A 82 -8.56 -1.20 3.76
N GLY A 83 -9.54 -0.48 4.28
CA GLY A 83 -9.46 0.13 5.61
C GLY A 83 -9.28 -0.89 6.73
N ARG A 84 -10.04 -1.99 6.70
CA ARG A 84 -9.93 -3.08 7.69
C ARG A 84 -8.57 -3.77 7.64
N LEU A 85 -8.02 -3.97 6.44
CA LEU A 85 -6.68 -4.55 6.30
C LEU A 85 -5.63 -3.66 6.96
N PHE A 86 -5.60 -2.37 6.63
CA PHE A 86 -4.60 -1.45 7.17
C PHE A 86 -4.75 -1.19 8.68
N GLN A 87 -5.95 -1.34 9.23
CA GLN A 87 -6.16 -1.27 10.69
C GLN A 87 -5.51 -2.44 11.43
N ARG A 88 -5.39 -3.60 10.80
CA ARG A 88 -4.84 -4.84 11.38
C ARG A 88 -3.39 -5.09 11.01
N LEU A 89 -2.95 -4.50 9.90
CA LEU A 89 -1.61 -4.69 9.40
C LEU A 89 -0.58 -4.13 10.38
N SER A 90 0.54 -4.85 10.57
CA SER A 90 1.65 -4.36 11.40
C SER A 90 2.25 -3.10 10.77
N PRO A 91 2.18 -1.92 11.43
CA PRO A 91 2.79 -0.70 10.91
C PRO A 91 4.30 -0.85 10.70
N GLU A 92 4.99 -1.50 11.63
CA GLU A 92 6.43 -1.73 11.58
C GLU A 92 6.80 -2.68 10.44
N GLY A 93 6.02 -3.74 10.25
CA GLY A 93 6.20 -4.71 9.16
C GLY A 93 5.97 -4.04 7.80
N PHE A 94 4.90 -3.28 7.67
CA PHE A 94 4.61 -2.52 6.45
C PHE A 94 5.71 -1.51 6.14
N GLN A 95 6.13 -0.72 7.12
CA GLN A 95 7.19 0.27 6.95
C GLN A 95 8.49 -0.36 6.48
N ARG A 96 8.89 -1.49 7.08
CA ARG A 96 10.11 -2.20 6.69
C ARG A 96 10.07 -2.66 5.24
N CYS A 97 8.97 -3.29 4.84
CA CYS A 97 8.78 -3.71 3.44
C CYS A 97 8.73 -2.53 2.47
N PHE A 98 8.05 -1.46 2.87
CA PHE A 98 7.95 -0.22 2.10
C PHE A 98 9.32 0.42 1.89
N MET A 99 10.13 0.51 2.92
CA MET A 99 11.48 1.08 2.83
C MET A 99 12.39 0.28 1.91
N LEU A 100 12.32 -1.05 1.99
CA LEU A 100 13.08 -1.93 1.07
C LEU A 100 12.62 -1.75 -0.38
N TRP A 101 11.33 -1.62 -0.59
CA TRP A 101 10.76 -1.36 -1.91
C TRP A 101 11.25 -0.01 -2.48
N VAL A 102 11.18 1.04 -1.68
CA VAL A 102 11.63 2.40 -2.07
C VAL A 102 13.14 2.42 -2.35
N GLU A 103 13.94 1.77 -1.50
CA GLU A 103 15.39 1.66 -1.71
C GLU A 103 15.71 0.97 -3.04
N SER A 104 14.99 -0.11 -3.35
CA SER A 104 15.12 -0.80 -4.64
C SER A 104 14.81 0.13 -5.82
N LEU A 105 13.76 0.94 -5.72
CA LEU A 105 13.42 1.93 -6.75
C LEU A 105 14.48 3.03 -6.85
N ASN A 106 14.97 3.52 -5.72
CA ASN A 106 16.02 4.54 -5.68
C ASN A 106 17.29 4.08 -6.39
N GLN A 107 17.71 2.85 -6.14
CA GLN A 107 18.88 2.25 -6.82
C GLN A 107 18.66 2.16 -8.33
N LYS A 108 17.48 1.76 -8.78
CA LYS A 108 17.15 1.62 -10.20
C LYS A 108 17.06 2.98 -10.91
N LEU A 109 16.56 4.00 -10.24
CA LEU A 109 16.30 5.32 -10.82
C LEU A 109 17.43 6.34 -10.59
N GLY A 110 18.40 6.02 -9.74
CA GLY A 110 19.54 6.91 -9.44
C GLY A 110 19.13 8.22 -8.78
N LEU A 111 18.17 8.20 -7.86
CA LEU A 111 17.63 9.40 -7.19
C LEU A 111 18.68 10.03 -6.29
N LYS A 112 18.82 11.37 -6.38
CA LYS A 112 19.83 12.14 -5.64
C LYS A 112 19.27 13.11 -4.61
N LEU A 113 18.05 13.62 -4.84
CA LEU A 113 17.42 14.62 -3.98
C LEU A 113 16.15 14.07 -3.37
N ILE A 114 15.95 14.35 -2.10
CA ILE A 114 14.74 13.98 -1.36
C ILE A 114 14.16 15.20 -0.65
N ALA A 115 12.83 15.26 -0.58
CA ALA A 115 12.11 16.17 0.30
C ALA A 115 11.34 15.34 1.33
N ILE A 116 11.12 15.90 2.51
CA ILE A 116 10.33 15.27 3.56
C ILE A 116 9.00 16.01 3.66
N ASP A 117 7.91 15.27 3.59
CA ASP A 117 6.55 15.77 3.74
C ASP A 117 5.80 14.96 4.79
N GLY A 118 4.93 15.64 5.53
CA GLY A 118 4.08 15.01 6.55
C GLY A 118 2.65 14.86 6.04
N LYS A 119 2.11 13.66 6.17
CA LYS A 119 0.75 13.36 5.75
C LYS A 119 0.02 12.50 6.79
N THR A 120 -1.21 12.88 7.11
CA THR A 120 -2.11 12.07 7.91
C THR A 120 -3.01 11.26 6.99
N VAL A 121 -3.01 9.95 7.15
CA VAL A 121 -3.94 9.07 6.44
C VAL A 121 -5.28 9.12 7.15
N ARG A 122 -6.29 9.65 6.48
CA ARG A 122 -7.63 9.79 7.04
C ARG A 122 -8.22 8.43 7.40
N ARG A 123 -8.92 8.35 8.54
CA ARG A 123 -9.57 7.14 9.03
C ARG A 123 -8.63 5.94 9.24
N SER A 124 -7.35 6.21 9.46
CA SER A 124 -6.36 5.16 9.76
C SER A 124 -6.35 4.74 11.23
N PHE A 125 -7.21 5.33 12.06
CA PHE A 125 -7.35 5.00 13.48
C PHE A 125 -8.61 4.19 13.75
N ASP A 126 -8.52 3.30 14.71
CA ASP A 126 -9.67 2.57 15.22
C ASP A 126 -10.24 3.34 16.44
N LYS A 127 -11.50 3.73 16.36
CA LYS A 127 -12.19 4.45 17.44
C LYS A 127 -12.30 3.65 18.74
N ASN A 128 -12.21 2.32 18.64
CA ASN A 128 -12.33 1.41 19.78
C ASN A 128 -10.98 1.06 20.40
N SER A 129 -9.88 1.49 19.79
CA SER A 129 -8.54 1.32 20.33
C SER A 129 -7.98 2.66 20.77
N ALA A 130 -7.13 2.64 21.79
CA ALA A 130 -6.42 3.84 22.25
C ALA A 130 -5.33 4.32 21.25
N LYS A 131 -5.33 3.77 20.05
CA LYS A 131 -4.36 4.15 19.02
C LYS A 131 -4.78 5.46 18.36
N SER A 132 -3.90 6.43 18.35
CA SER A 132 -4.06 7.68 17.64
C SER A 132 -4.05 7.46 16.11
N ALA A 133 -4.55 8.45 15.39
CA ALA A 133 -4.48 8.44 13.91
C ALA A 133 -3.04 8.22 13.44
N LEU A 134 -2.90 7.39 12.42
CA LEU A 134 -1.59 7.12 11.83
C LEU A 134 -1.11 8.35 11.06
N HIS A 135 -0.05 8.98 11.55
CA HIS A 135 0.65 10.04 10.83
C HIS A 135 1.82 9.43 10.08
N LEU A 136 1.89 9.73 8.81
CA LEU A 136 2.97 9.27 7.95
C LEU A 136 3.86 10.43 7.57
N VAL A 137 5.16 10.27 7.80
CA VAL A 137 6.20 11.17 7.27
C VAL A 137 6.81 10.47 6.07
N SER A 138 6.71 11.10 4.91
CA SER A 138 7.17 10.53 3.64
C SER A 138 8.36 11.33 3.12
N ALA A 139 9.39 10.62 2.69
CA ALA A 139 10.50 11.20 1.96
C ALA A 139 10.22 11.08 0.46
N TRP A 140 10.31 12.17 -0.26
CA TRP A 140 10.06 12.24 -1.70
C TRP A 140 11.34 12.53 -2.46
N SER A 141 11.48 11.92 -3.63
CA SER A 141 12.43 12.40 -4.61
C SER A 141 11.88 13.67 -5.28
N VAL A 142 12.61 14.78 -5.17
CA VAL A 142 12.22 16.03 -5.79
C VAL A 142 12.18 15.93 -7.31
N GLU A 143 13.10 15.17 -7.89
CA GLU A 143 13.23 15.00 -9.33
C GLU A 143 12.11 14.13 -9.93
N ASN A 144 11.69 13.09 -9.21
CA ASN A 144 10.78 12.08 -9.74
C ASN A 144 9.42 12.03 -9.02
N HIS A 145 9.20 12.87 -8.03
CA HIS A 145 7.97 12.89 -7.21
C HIS A 145 7.63 11.51 -6.61
N LEU A 146 8.65 10.75 -6.26
CA LEU A 146 8.50 9.39 -5.74
C LEU A 146 8.72 9.35 -4.24
N THR A 147 7.82 8.70 -3.51
CA THR A 147 7.99 8.46 -2.07
C THR A 147 9.15 7.50 -1.84
N LEU A 148 10.18 7.94 -1.14
CA LEU A 148 11.39 7.17 -0.84
C LEU A 148 11.31 6.43 0.50
N GLY A 149 10.42 6.83 1.38
CA GLY A 149 10.23 6.19 2.66
C GLY A 149 9.14 6.88 3.46
N GLN A 150 8.68 6.21 4.48
CA GLN A 150 7.70 6.76 5.41
C GLN A 150 7.87 6.14 6.80
N THR A 151 7.45 6.88 7.81
CA THR A 151 7.41 6.43 9.19
C THR A 151 6.15 6.92 9.87
N ALA A 152 5.63 6.13 10.78
CA ALA A 152 4.54 6.55 11.64
C ALA A 152 5.08 7.44 12.75
N VAL A 153 4.40 8.55 13.03
CA VAL A 153 4.75 9.47 14.10
C VAL A 153 3.57 9.55 15.05
N ASP A 154 3.82 9.29 16.32
CA ASP A 154 2.83 9.46 17.38
C ASP A 154 2.69 10.95 17.72
N GLN A 155 1.44 11.39 17.92
CA GLN A 155 1.13 12.74 18.40
C GLN A 155 1.00 12.75 19.91
#